data_7e31dedf0b734fd83cf6bce98f886dd0
#
_entry.id   7e31dedf0b734fd83cf6bce98f886dd0
#
_cell.length_a   1.000
_cell.length_b   1.000
_cell.length_c   1.000
_cell.angle_alpha   90.00
_cell.angle_beta   90.00
_cell.angle_gamma   90.00
#
_symmetry.space_group_name_H-M   'P 1'
#
loop_
_entity.id
_entity.type
_entity.pdbx_description
1 polymer ?
#
loop_
_entity_poly.entity_id
_entity_poly.type
_entity_poly.pdbx_seq_one_letter_code
_entity_poly.pdbx_strand_id
1 'polypeptide(L)'
;MKRFLMIAVALLPLVVMAQARIGLVNSQQIFDLMPEKAEAEAQLKALSDRYHAEYELLRSEFDKKYADYQTVAADASTPETIRERRVHELQESDKKMREFERRAADDIAAKRAALTAPLTDKIQAAIRAAGEQGGFDLVLDTAVTPVAYSGPNTIDITPMVKALLDL
;
A
#
# COMPACT_ATOMS: atom_id res chain seq x y z
N MET A 1 -64.62 -25.90 -36.61
CA MET A 1 -63.23 -25.42 -36.79
C MET A 1 -62.96 -24.22 -35.94
N LYS A 2 -63.25 -24.25 -34.59
CA LYS A 2 -63.04 -23.12 -33.69
C LYS A 2 -62.31 -23.55 -32.33
N ARG A 3 -61.77 -24.74 -32.29
CA ARG A 3 -61.14 -25.29 -31.03
C ARG A 3 -59.63 -25.45 -31.10
N PHE A 4 -58.96 -25.10 -32.20
CA PHE A 4 -57.51 -25.23 -32.35
C PHE A 4 -56.71 -23.92 -32.15
N LEU A 5 -57.37 -22.78 -31.85
CA LEU A 5 -56.69 -21.48 -31.75
C LEU A 5 -56.30 -21.10 -30.31
N MET A 6 -56.56 -21.97 -29.31
CA MET A 6 -56.32 -21.62 -27.90
C MET A 6 -55.03 -22.22 -27.29
N ILE A 7 -54.26 -23.01 -28.04
CA ILE A 7 -53.05 -23.66 -27.50
C ILE A 7 -51.76 -22.96 -27.90
N ALA A 8 -51.81 -21.99 -28.80
CA ALA A 8 -50.59 -21.30 -29.30
C ALA A 8 -50.09 -20.12 -28.43
N VAL A 9 -50.79 -19.74 -27.35
CA VAL A 9 -50.39 -18.59 -26.47
C VAL A 9 -49.60 -19.01 -25.26
N ALA A 10 -49.45 -20.32 -24.97
CA ALA A 10 -48.76 -20.81 -23.74
C ALA A 10 -47.25 -21.06 -23.86
N LEU A 11 -46.64 -20.73 -25.00
CA LEU A 11 -45.22 -20.93 -25.26
C LEU A 11 -44.45 -19.60 -25.56
N LEU A 12 -44.83 -18.52 -24.87
CA LEU A 12 -43.92 -17.38 -24.81
C LEU A 12 -42.80 -17.74 -23.83
N PRO A 13 -41.53 -17.89 -24.26
CA PRO A 13 -40.43 -18.02 -23.35
C PRO A 13 -40.42 -16.74 -22.52
N LEU A 14 -40.65 -16.87 -21.21
CA LEU A 14 -40.32 -15.84 -20.25
C LEU A 14 -38.78 -15.65 -20.34
N VAL A 15 -38.34 -14.75 -21.20
CA VAL A 15 -36.98 -14.25 -21.20
C VAL A 15 -36.86 -13.43 -19.91
N VAL A 16 -36.54 -14.13 -18.82
CA VAL A 16 -36.08 -13.48 -17.61
C VAL A 16 -34.75 -12.82 -17.97
N MET A 17 -34.82 -11.54 -18.30
CA MET A 17 -33.62 -10.70 -18.42
C MET A 17 -32.97 -10.69 -17.04
N ALA A 18 -32.04 -11.61 -16.80
CA ALA A 18 -31.23 -11.59 -15.63
C ALA A 18 -30.43 -10.28 -15.68
N GLN A 19 -30.85 -9.31 -14.88
CA GLN A 19 -30.10 -8.07 -14.73
C GLN A 19 -28.82 -8.41 -13.94
N ALA A 20 -27.67 -8.11 -14.54
CA ALA A 20 -26.39 -8.30 -13.87
C ALA A 20 -26.38 -7.55 -12.53
N ARG A 21 -26.09 -8.26 -11.46
CA ARG A 21 -25.95 -7.68 -10.11
C ARG A 21 -24.53 -7.19 -9.92
N ILE A 22 -24.36 -5.89 -9.73
CA ILE A 22 -23.06 -5.25 -9.55
C ILE A 22 -22.90 -4.83 -8.09
N GLY A 23 -21.88 -5.35 -7.45
CA GLY A 23 -21.44 -4.92 -6.11
C GLY A 23 -20.39 -3.82 -6.21
N LEU A 24 -20.44 -2.88 -5.28
CA LEU A 24 -19.37 -1.91 -5.04
C LEU A 24 -18.78 -2.18 -3.67
N VAL A 25 -17.46 -2.11 -3.55
CA VAL A 25 -16.75 -2.23 -2.28
C VAL A 25 -15.70 -1.13 -2.18
N ASN A 26 -15.41 -0.69 -0.96
CA ASN A 26 -14.28 0.18 -0.69
C ASN A 26 -13.26 -0.57 0.18
N SER A 27 -12.27 -1.19 -0.47
CA SER A 27 -11.24 -1.97 0.21
C SER A 27 -10.36 -1.11 1.13
N GLN A 28 -10.12 0.16 0.79
CA GLN A 28 -9.35 1.07 1.64
C GLN A 28 -10.06 1.36 2.97
N GLN A 29 -11.39 1.59 2.92
CA GLN A 29 -12.17 1.79 4.13
C GLN A 29 -12.13 0.55 5.04
N ILE A 30 -12.12 -0.64 4.47
CA ILE A 30 -12.00 -1.90 5.23
C ILE A 30 -10.60 -2.00 5.83
N PHE A 31 -9.56 -1.79 5.03
CA PHE A 31 -8.17 -1.81 5.47
C PHE A 31 -7.91 -0.85 6.64
N ASP A 32 -8.52 0.35 6.59
CA ASP A 32 -8.35 1.37 7.63
C ASP A 32 -8.99 0.98 8.98
N LEU A 33 -9.95 0.04 8.96
CA LEU A 33 -10.61 -0.47 10.17
C LEU A 33 -9.97 -1.73 10.73
N MET A 34 -9.06 -2.39 10.00
CA MET A 34 -8.42 -3.61 10.47
C MET A 34 -7.54 -3.34 11.71
N PRO A 35 -7.71 -4.09 12.81
CA PRO A 35 -6.90 -3.91 14.02
C PRO A 35 -5.41 -4.18 13.77
N GLU A 36 -5.09 -5.12 12.89
CA GLU A 36 -3.71 -5.47 12.52
C GLU A 36 -2.97 -4.32 11.81
N LYS A 37 -3.70 -3.35 11.23
CA LYS A 37 -3.11 -2.14 10.64
C LYS A 37 -2.35 -1.32 11.68
N ALA A 38 -2.93 -1.11 12.85
CA ALA A 38 -2.29 -0.34 13.92
C ALA A 38 -0.98 -1.00 14.38
N GLU A 39 -0.95 -2.33 14.47
CA GLU A 39 0.26 -3.09 14.79
C GLU A 39 1.32 -2.96 13.68
N ALA A 40 0.91 -3.07 12.42
CA ALA A 40 1.79 -2.90 11.27
C ALA A 40 2.42 -1.49 11.24
N GLU A 41 1.63 -0.45 11.48
CA GLU A 41 2.09 0.94 11.56
C GLU A 41 3.08 1.14 12.72
N ALA A 42 2.80 0.55 13.89
CA ALA A 42 3.71 0.62 15.04
C ALA A 42 5.06 -0.05 14.75
N GLN A 43 5.06 -1.21 14.07
CA GLN A 43 6.30 -1.89 13.66
C GLN A 43 7.09 -1.07 12.63
N LEU A 44 6.42 -0.48 11.64
CA LEU A 44 7.06 0.38 10.64
C LEU A 44 7.64 1.63 11.28
N LYS A 45 6.90 2.26 12.19
CA LYS A 45 7.38 3.41 12.94
C LYS A 45 8.64 3.08 13.75
N ALA A 46 8.62 1.99 14.51
CA ALA A 46 9.78 1.55 15.29
C ALA A 46 11.01 1.28 14.41
N LEU A 47 10.81 0.69 13.22
CA LEU A 47 11.90 0.48 12.25
C LEU A 47 12.44 1.81 11.71
N SER A 48 11.55 2.72 11.33
CA SER A 48 11.91 4.05 10.84
C SER A 48 12.68 4.87 11.90
N ASP A 49 12.19 4.89 13.14
CA ASP A 49 12.84 5.59 14.26
C ASP A 49 14.26 5.04 14.50
N ARG A 50 14.45 3.73 14.36
CA ARG A 50 15.77 3.10 14.50
C ARG A 50 16.74 3.51 13.40
N TYR A 51 16.28 3.51 12.13
CA TYR A 51 17.10 3.98 11.02
C TYR A 51 17.41 5.47 11.12
N HIS A 52 16.45 6.27 11.59
CA HIS A 52 16.69 7.70 11.81
C HIS A 52 17.79 7.92 12.86
N ALA A 53 17.73 7.22 13.99
CA ALA A 53 18.75 7.33 15.03
C ALA A 53 20.15 6.94 14.51
N GLU A 54 20.25 5.87 13.70
CA GLU A 54 21.52 5.44 13.11
C GLU A 54 22.04 6.45 12.07
N TYR A 55 21.16 7.02 11.26
CA TYR A 55 21.51 8.09 10.32
C TYR A 55 22.06 9.32 11.02
N GLU A 56 21.47 9.74 12.13
CA GLU A 56 21.97 10.87 12.93
C GLU A 56 23.39 10.63 13.47
N LEU A 57 23.75 9.38 13.79
CA LEU A 57 25.12 9.04 14.17
C LEU A 57 26.09 9.21 12.98
N LEU A 58 25.71 8.72 11.80
CA LEU A 58 26.52 8.88 10.58
C LEU A 58 26.70 10.35 10.22
N ARG A 59 25.63 11.13 10.35
CA ARG A 59 25.67 12.58 10.14
C ARG A 59 26.59 13.30 11.11
N SER A 60 26.49 12.95 12.39
CA SER A 60 27.40 13.50 13.42
C SER A 60 28.87 13.17 13.14
N GLU A 61 29.18 11.95 12.65
CA GLU A 61 30.52 11.59 12.21
C GLU A 61 30.99 12.43 11.01
N PHE A 62 30.11 12.64 10.03
CA PHE A 62 30.40 13.49 8.87
C PHE A 62 30.68 14.93 9.30
N ASP A 63 29.83 15.50 10.15
CA ASP A 63 29.97 16.88 10.63
C ASP A 63 31.31 17.09 11.37
N LYS A 64 31.77 16.13 12.17
CA LYS A 64 33.08 16.16 12.81
C LYS A 64 34.23 16.17 11.80
N LYS A 65 34.17 15.27 10.81
CA LYS A 65 35.17 15.20 9.73
C LYS A 65 35.17 16.48 8.89
N TYR A 66 34.00 17.08 8.68
CA TYR A 66 33.88 18.34 7.96
C TYR A 66 34.51 19.51 8.73
N ALA A 67 34.30 19.58 10.06
CA ALA A 67 34.94 20.56 10.91
C ALA A 67 36.47 20.40 10.90
N ASP A 68 36.98 19.18 10.99
CA ASP A 68 38.41 18.87 10.89
C ASP A 68 38.98 19.32 9.53
N TYR A 69 38.26 19.01 8.45
CA TYR A 69 38.67 19.48 7.10
C TYR A 69 38.73 21.00 7.00
N GLN A 70 37.73 21.71 7.54
CA GLN A 70 37.75 23.18 7.53
C GLN A 70 38.97 23.74 8.24
N THR A 71 39.37 23.15 9.39
CA THR A 71 40.57 23.56 10.13
C THR A 71 41.83 23.34 9.31
N VAL A 72 41.96 22.17 8.68
CA VAL A 72 43.10 21.78 7.83
C VAL A 72 43.17 22.63 6.57
N ALA A 73 42.03 22.95 5.97
CA ALA A 73 41.94 23.77 4.74
C ALA A 73 42.28 25.23 4.99
N ALA A 74 42.02 25.77 6.19
CA ALA A 74 42.31 27.13 6.57
C ALA A 74 43.80 27.35 6.91
N ASP A 75 44.54 26.31 7.25
CA ASP A 75 45.94 26.38 7.61
C ASP A 75 46.86 26.25 6.37
N ALA A 76 47.45 27.35 5.94
CA ALA A 76 48.37 27.38 4.81
C ALA A 76 49.62 26.52 4.95
N SER A 77 50.00 26.13 6.19
CA SER A 77 51.16 25.27 6.49
C SER A 77 50.84 23.79 6.32
N THR A 78 49.56 23.43 6.18
CA THR A 78 49.15 22.04 6.03
C THR A 78 49.62 21.43 4.72
N PRO A 79 50.31 20.28 4.68
CA PRO A 79 50.70 19.61 3.45
C PRO A 79 49.48 19.21 2.59
N GLU A 80 49.62 19.29 1.28
CA GLU A 80 48.52 18.94 0.34
C GLU A 80 48.03 17.51 0.53
N THR A 81 48.91 16.57 0.77
CA THR A 81 48.55 15.15 1.05
C THR A 81 47.61 14.97 2.23
N ILE A 82 47.71 15.87 3.23
CA ILE A 82 46.78 15.86 4.36
C ILE A 82 45.42 16.41 3.96
N ARG A 83 45.37 17.46 3.15
CA ARG A 83 44.14 18.03 2.62
C ARG A 83 43.39 17.02 1.74
N GLU A 84 44.11 16.39 0.80
CA GLU A 84 43.55 15.34 -0.08
C GLU A 84 42.97 14.18 0.73
N ARG A 85 43.68 13.72 1.76
CA ARG A 85 43.18 12.67 2.64
C ARG A 85 41.88 13.06 3.33
N ARG A 86 41.77 14.29 3.84
CA ARG A 86 40.55 14.77 4.49
C ARG A 86 39.38 14.88 3.51
N VAL A 87 39.61 15.30 2.28
CA VAL A 87 38.61 15.30 1.19
C VAL A 87 38.12 13.88 0.92
N HIS A 88 39.05 12.91 0.82
CA HIS A 88 38.69 11.50 0.61
C HIS A 88 37.84 10.94 1.76
N GLU A 89 38.23 11.23 3.02
CA GLU A 89 37.48 10.83 4.21
C GLU A 89 36.06 11.38 4.23
N LEU A 90 35.84 12.62 3.75
CA LEU A 90 34.51 13.21 3.59
C LEU A 90 33.71 12.52 2.49
N GLN A 91 34.32 12.26 1.34
CA GLN A 91 33.67 11.56 0.22
C GLN A 91 33.21 10.16 0.60
N GLU A 92 34.06 9.40 1.33
CA GLU A 92 33.70 8.07 1.85
C GLU A 92 32.55 8.15 2.85
N SER A 93 32.58 9.15 3.75
CA SER A 93 31.52 9.35 4.73
C SER A 93 30.17 9.69 4.08
N ASP A 94 30.17 10.57 3.08
CA ASP A 94 28.99 10.94 2.30
C ASP A 94 28.45 9.74 1.51
N LYS A 95 29.33 8.96 0.88
CA LYS A 95 28.96 7.72 0.21
C LYS A 95 28.30 6.73 1.16
N LYS A 96 28.88 6.55 2.36
CA LYS A 96 28.34 5.67 3.41
C LYS A 96 26.92 6.11 3.83
N MET A 97 26.68 7.42 3.99
CA MET A 97 25.35 7.97 4.31
C MET A 97 24.34 7.69 3.22
N ARG A 98 24.66 7.96 1.95
CA ARG A 98 23.75 7.68 0.82
C ARG A 98 23.42 6.19 0.67
N GLU A 99 24.42 5.32 0.85
CA GLU A 99 24.20 3.87 0.80
C GLU A 99 23.33 3.38 1.95
N PHE A 100 23.49 4.00 3.13
CA PHE A 100 22.64 3.71 4.28
C PHE A 100 21.19 4.15 4.04
N GLU A 101 20.96 5.38 3.56
CA GLU A 101 19.61 5.88 3.22
C GLU A 101 18.88 4.97 2.24
N ARG A 102 19.58 4.55 1.18
CA ARG A 102 19.01 3.63 0.20
C ARG A 102 18.61 2.30 0.84
N ARG A 103 19.51 1.68 1.62
CA ARG A 103 19.20 0.41 2.30
C ARG A 103 18.05 0.56 3.28
N ALA A 104 18.02 1.63 4.06
CA ALA A 104 16.94 1.90 5.00
C ALA A 104 15.58 2.06 4.28
N ALA A 105 15.56 2.78 3.14
CA ALA A 105 14.36 2.93 2.32
C ALA A 105 13.88 1.58 1.75
N ASP A 106 14.79 0.77 1.22
CA ASP A 106 14.50 -0.55 0.66
C ASP A 106 13.93 -1.48 1.76
N ASP A 107 14.56 -1.51 2.94
CA ASP A 107 14.13 -2.35 4.06
C ASP A 107 12.76 -1.92 4.62
N ILE A 108 12.50 -0.60 4.73
CA ILE A 108 11.19 -0.08 5.16
C ILE A 108 10.12 -0.46 4.13
N ALA A 109 10.41 -0.33 2.83
CA ALA A 109 9.49 -0.72 1.77
C ALA A 109 9.19 -2.22 1.79
N ALA A 110 10.22 -3.06 1.93
CA ALA A 110 10.07 -4.51 2.04
C ALA A 110 9.25 -4.91 3.29
N LYS A 111 9.55 -4.29 4.44
CA LYS A 111 8.80 -4.54 5.68
C LYS A 111 7.34 -4.12 5.55
N ARG A 112 7.07 -2.96 4.93
CA ARG A 112 5.70 -2.51 4.65
C ARG A 112 4.95 -3.52 3.80
N ALA A 113 5.53 -3.94 2.68
CA ALA A 113 4.92 -4.94 1.81
C ALA A 113 4.61 -6.25 2.56
N ALA A 114 5.56 -6.75 3.36
CA ALA A 114 5.38 -7.97 4.14
C ALA A 114 4.27 -7.85 5.20
N LEU A 115 4.07 -6.67 5.79
CA LEU A 115 3.02 -6.43 6.77
C LEU A 115 1.64 -6.20 6.14
N THR A 116 1.58 -5.56 4.97
CA THR A 116 0.31 -5.22 4.32
C THR A 116 -0.25 -6.34 3.44
N ALA A 117 0.62 -7.18 2.84
CA ALA A 117 0.19 -8.25 1.96
C ALA A 117 -0.85 -9.20 2.62
N PRO A 118 -0.63 -9.75 3.83
CA PRO A 118 -1.61 -10.65 4.45
C PRO A 118 -2.95 -9.96 4.77
N LEU A 119 -2.96 -8.65 5.05
CA LEU A 119 -4.18 -7.88 5.27
C LEU A 119 -4.96 -7.74 3.97
N THR A 120 -4.25 -7.40 2.90
CA THR A 120 -4.84 -7.31 1.55
C THR A 120 -5.42 -8.64 1.10
N ASP A 121 -4.71 -9.76 1.35
CA ASP A 121 -5.18 -11.09 1.02
C ASP A 121 -6.47 -11.46 1.79
N LYS A 122 -6.55 -11.12 3.09
CA LYS A 122 -7.76 -11.29 3.90
C LYS A 122 -8.94 -10.51 3.33
N ILE A 123 -8.73 -9.24 2.96
CA ILE A 123 -9.76 -8.38 2.37
C ILE A 123 -10.24 -8.97 1.04
N GLN A 124 -9.32 -9.38 0.17
CA GLN A 124 -9.64 -9.98 -1.12
C GLN A 124 -10.44 -11.28 -0.99
N ALA A 125 -10.08 -12.11 -0.02
CA ALA A 125 -10.83 -13.33 0.28
C ALA A 125 -12.25 -13.02 0.77
N ALA A 126 -12.42 -12.04 1.64
CA ALA A 126 -13.72 -11.61 2.14
C ALA A 126 -14.58 -10.96 1.04
N ILE A 127 -13.98 -10.15 0.15
CA ILE A 127 -14.70 -9.59 -1.03
C ILE A 127 -15.20 -10.71 -1.93
N ARG A 128 -14.39 -11.72 -2.21
CA ARG A 128 -14.78 -12.87 -3.01
C ARG A 128 -15.94 -13.63 -2.36
N ALA A 129 -15.83 -13.93 -1.07
CA ALA A 129 -16.88 -14.61 -0.32
C ALA A 129 -18.19 -13.79 -0.31
N ALA A 130 -18.12 -12.47 -0.11
CA ALA A 130 -19.29 -11.59 -0.18
C ALA A 130 -19.91 -11.58 -1.58
N GLY A 131 -19.08 -11.56 -2.63
CA GLY A 131 -19.53 -11.65 -4.02
C GLY A 131 -20.30 -12.92 -4.31
N GLU A 132 -19.74 -14.06 -3.91
CA GLU A 132 -20.36 -15.39 -4.08
C GLU A 132 -21.67 -15.54 -3.28
N GLN A 133 -21.64 -15.22 -1.98
CA GLN A 133 -22.82 -15.29 -1.11
C GLN A 133 -23.94 -14.34 -1.54
N GLY A 134 -23.57 -13.16 -2.03
CA GLY A 134 -24.53 -12.16 -2.51
C GLY A 134 -25.05 -12.43 -3.92
N GLY A 135 -24.49 -13.41 -4.64
CA GLY A 135 -24.85 -13.69 -6.04
C GLY A 135 -24.59 -12.50 -6.95
N PHE A 136 -23.43 -11.84 -6.79
CA PHE A 136 -23.02 -10.75 -7.66
C PHE A 136 -22.26 -11.30 -8.87
N ASP A 137 -22.59 -10.77 -10.06
CA ASP A 137 -21.88 -11.10 -11.30
C ASP A 137 -20.54 -10.35 -11.40
N LEU A 138 -20.45 -9.20 -10.74
CA LEU A 138 -19.27 -8.35 -10.72
C LEU A 138 -19.20 -7.56 -9.40
N VAL A 139 -18.01 -7.48 -8.83
CA VAL A 139 -17.71 -6.56 -7.72
C VAL A 139 -16.59 -5.62 -8.15
N LEU A 140 -16.84 -4.32 -8.03
CA LEU A 140 -15.88 -3.26 -8.33
C LEU A 140 -15.37 -2.66 -7.03
N ASP A 141 -14.04 -2.58 -6.89
CA ASP A 141 -13.40 -1.90 -5.77
C ASP A 141 -13.21 -0.42 -6.10
N THR A 142 -13.97 0.43 -5.41
CA THR A 142 -13.96 1.89 -5.60
C THR A 142 -12.69 2.56 -5.06
N ALA A 143 -11.88 1.85 -4.27
CA ALA A 143 -10.60 2.36 -3.81
C ALA A 143 -9.51 2.35 -4.90
N VAL A 144 -9.62 1.42 -5.86
CA VAL A 144 -8.64 1.25 -6.94
C VAL A 144 -9.20 1.56 -8.32
N THR A 145 -10.53 1.48 -8.48
CA THR A 145 -11.20 1.72 -9.76
C THR A 145 -12.12 2.95 -9.64
N PRO A 146 -11.85 4.04 -10.35
CA PRO A 146 -12.73 5.20 -10.35
C PRO A 146 -14.12 4.83 -10.92
N VAL A 147 -15.16 5.04 -10.12
CA VAL A 147 -16.57 4.86 -10.54
C VAL A 147 -17.19 6.24 -10.68
N ALA A 148 -17.39 6.68 -11.94
CA ALA A 148 -17.93 8.00 -12.24
C ALA A 148 -19.43 8.13 -11.93
N TYR A 149 -20.16 7.01 -12.01
CA TYR A 149 -21.60 6.93 -11.74
C TYR A 149 -21.98 5.52 -11.28
N SER A 150 -22.84 5.45 -10.28
CA SER A 150 -23.47 4.20 -9.84
C SER A 150 -25.00 4.37 -9.87
N GLY A 151 -25.68 3.48 -10.57
CA GLY A 151 -27.14 3.49 -10.70
C GLY A 151 -27.84 2.72 -9.55
N PRO A 152 -29.19 2.72 -9.53
CA PRO A 152 -29.97 2.10 -8.44
C PRO A 152 -29.82 0.57 -8.35
N ASN A 153 -29.28 -0.08 -9.38
CA ASN A 153 -29.04 -1.52 -9.38
C ASN A 153 -27.65 -1.93 -8.87
N THR A 154 -26.82 -0.94 -8.48
CA THR A 154 -25.53 -1.22 -7.82
C THR A 154 -25.75 -1.28 -6.31
N ILE A 155 -25.06 -2.21 -5.66
CA ILE A 155 -25.20 -2.48 -4.22
C ILE A 155 -23.85 -2.27 -3.56
N ASP A 156 -23.79 -1.43 -2.52
CA ASP A 156 -22.59 -1.33 -1.66
C ASP A 156 -22.52 -2.58 -0.78
N ILE A 157 -21.50 -3.41 -1.03
CA ILE A 157 -21.22 -4.63 -0.25
C ILE A 157 -20.13 -4.42 0.81
N THR A 158 -19.63 -3.20 0.98
CA THR A 158 -18.63 -2.88 2.03
C THR A 158 -19.08 -3.34 3.42
N PRO A 159 -20.36 -3.11 3.84
CA PRO A 159 -20.83 -3.62 5.14
C PRO A 159 -20.81 -5.16 5.24
N MET A 160 -21.12 -5.86 4.15
CA MET A 160 -21.11 -7.31 4.10
C MET A 160 -19.69 -7.86 4.25
N VAL A 161 -18.72 -7.23 3.55
CA VAL A 161 -17.30 -7.61 3.66
C VAL A 161 -16.76 -7.34 5.07
N LYS A 162 -17.13 -6.21 5.69
CA LYS A 162 -16.77 -5.91 7.09
C LYS A 162 -17.30 -6.98 8.04
N ALA A 163 -18.55 -7.39 7.89
CA ALA A 163 -19.14 -8.43 8.73
C ALA A 163 -18.41 -9.78 8.60
N LEU A 164 -17.90 -10.12 7.41
CA LEU A 164 -17.09 -11.33 7.19
C LEU A 164 -15.69 -11.27 7.80
N LEU A 165 -15.23 -10.06 8.15
CA LEU A 165 -13.93 -9.80 8.78
C LEU A 165 -14.07 -9.47 10.27
N ASP A 166 -15.28 -9.56 10.84
CA ASP A 166 -15.59 -9.20 12.23
C ASP A 166 -15.24 -7.73 12.58
N LEU A 167 -15.50 -6.80 11.63
CA LEU A 167 -15.20 -5.36 11.72
C LEU A 167 -16.47 -4.51 11.91
#